data_57c82f7d14fb0a093661d8af255735da
#
_entry.id   57c82f7d14fb0a093661d8af255735da
#
_cell.length_a   1.000
_cell.length_b   1.000
_cell.length_c   1.000
_cell.angle_alpha   90.00
_cell.angle_beta   90.00
_cell.angle_gamma   90.00
#
_symmetry.space_group_name_H-M   'P 1'
#
loop_
_entity.id
_entity.type
_entity.pdbx_description
1 polymer ?
#
loop_
_entity_poly.entity_id
_entity_poly.type
_entity_poly.pdbx_seq_one_letter_code
_entity_poly.pdbx_strand_id
1 'polypeptide(L)'
;LRSRGLGDVYKRQAVNNTPDGREGMALGQYIAGMGFSNVGLGIVHSMAHPLGALYDTPHGVANAIILPTVMEYNAPATGDKYKYIAQAMGVEETENMTQEEYRKAAVDAVRKLSQDVGIPADLKEIVKPEDVDFLAQSAFDDACRPGNPRETSVAEIAELYRSLM
;
A
#
# COMPACT_ATOMS: atom_id res chain seq x y z
N LEU A 1 -3.50 11.69 -18.72
CA LEU A 1 -2.26 11.82 -17.92
C LEU A 1 -1.59 10.46 -17.91
N ARG A 2 -0.45 10.35 -18.59
CA ARG A 2 0.32 9.11 -18.60
C ARG A 2 0.86 8.88 -17.18
N SER A 3 0.55 7.73 -16.60
CA SER A 3 0.93 7.29 -15.26
C SER A 3 2.44 7.34 -14.95
N ARG A 4 3.30 7.40 -15.96
CA ARG A 4 4.74 7.68 -15.80
C ARG A 4 5.04 8.99 -15.05
N GLY A 5 4.16 9.99 -15.11
CA GLY A 5 4.33 11.25 -14.41
C GLY A 5 4.20 11.13 -12.89
N LEU A 6 3.34 10.25 -12.37
CA LEU A 6 3.14 10.10 -10.93
C LEU A 6 4.36 9.49 -10.24
N GLY A 7 4.96 8.43 -10.79
CA GLY A 7 6.19 7.85 -10.23
C GLY A 7 7.37 8.82 -10.20
N ASP A 8 7.56 9.60 -11.27
CA ASP A 8 8.61 10.62 -11.32
C ASP A 8 8.35 11.77 -10.34
N VAL A 9 7.09 12.13 -10.13
CA VAL A 9 6.69 13.15 -9.17
C VAL A 9 6.98 12.70 -7.74
N TYR A 10 6.66 11.48 -7.36
CA TYR A 10 7.01 10.91 -6.05
C TYR A 10 8.52 10.94 -5.80
N LYS A 11 9.32 10.52 -6.78
CA LYS A 11 10.78 10.58 -6.69
C LYS A 11 11.29 12.01 -6.55
N ARG A 12 10.78 12.94 -7.34
CA ARG A 12 11.18 14.35 -7.26
C ARG A 12 10.86 14.98 -5.92
N GLN A 13 9.69 14.71 -5.36
CA GLN A 13 9.33 15.25 -4.05
C GLN A 13 10.13 14.60 -2.92
N ALA A 14 10.28 13.29 -2.92
CA ALA A 14 10.99 12.57 -1.87
C ALA A 14 12.49 12.89 -1.86
N VAL A 15 13.10 13.00 -3.05
CA VAL A 15 14.57 13.20 -3.17
C VAL A 15 14.94 14.68 -3.28
N ASN A 16 14.22 15.47 -4.05
CA ASN A 16 14.63 16.84 -4.40
C ASN A 16 13.76 17.91 -3.75
N ASN A 17 12.59 17.58 -3.20
CA ASN A 17 11.64 18.51 -2.57
C ASN A 17 11.41 19.80 -3.39
N THR A 18 11.31 19.66 -4.72
CA THR A 18 11.15 20.81 -5.63
C THR A 18 9.70 21.32 -5.61
N PRO A 19 9.45 22.60 -5.99
CA PRO A 19 8.11 23.13 -6.14
C PRO A 19 7.23 22.28 -7.09
N ASP A 20 7.76 21.91 -8.26
CA ASP A 20 7.07 21.07 -9.25
C ASP A 20 6.75 19.67 -8.68
N GLY A 21 7.70 19.10 -7.91
CA GLY A 21 7.48 17.82 -7.22
C GLY A 21 6.34 17.90 -6.21
N ARG A 22 6.29 18.98 -5.43
CA ARG A 22 5.21 19.22 -4.44
C ARG A 22 3.85 19.45 -5.10
N GLU A 23 3.80 20.24 -6.18
CA GLU A 23 2.58 20.48 -6.93
C GLU A 23 2.04 19.18 -7.54
N GLY A 24 2.90 18.39 -8.17
CA GLY A 24 2.51 17.10 -8.71
C GLY A 24 2.03 16.11 -7.66
N MET A 25 2.67 16.11 -6.45
CA MET A 25 2.20 15.30 -5.32
C MET A 25 0.85 15.78 -4.79
N ALA A 26 0.64 17.09 -4.66
CA ALA A 26 -0.64 17.63 -4.23
C ALA A 26 -1.77 17.25 -5.19
N LEU A 27 -1.52 17.33 -6.50
CA LEU A 27 -2.49 16.90 -7.51
C LEU A 27 -2.70 15.38 -7.47
N GLY A 28 -1.62 14.60 -7.40
CA GLY A 28 -1.69 13.13 -7.40
C GLY A 28 -2.46 12.59 -6.20
N GLN A 29 -2.18 13.09 -4.99
CA GLN A 29 -2.91 12.67 -3.78
C GLN A 29 -4.38 13.09 -3.83
N TYR A 30 -4.70 14.26 -4.38
CA TYR A 30 -6.08 14.72 -4.54
C TYR A 30 -6.88 13.81 -5.48
N ILE A 31 -6.30 13.46 -6.64
CA ILE A 31 -6.93 12.52 -7.59
C ILE A 31 -7.11 11.15 -6.96
N ALA A 32 -6.11 10.64 -6.23
CA ALA A 32 -6.21 9.39 -5.50
C ALA A 32 -7.31 9.46 -4.44
N GLY A 33 -7.39 10.58 -3.69
CA GLY A 33 -8.44 10.84 -2.70
C GLY A 33 -9.84 10.78 -3.29
N MET A 34 -10.06 11.39 -4.45
CA MET A 34 -11.33 11.27 -5.17
C MET A 34 -11.65 9.82 -5.55
N GLY A 35 -10.64 9.04 -5.96
CA GLY A 35 -10.80 7.64 -6.32
C GLY A 35 -11.28 6.81 -5.13
N PHE A 36 -10.51 6.76 -4.04
CA PHE A 36 -10.85 5.91 -2.89
C PHE A 36 -12.06 6.42 -2.09
N SER A 37 -12.42 7.71 -2.16
CA SER A 37 -13.65 8.21 -1.54
C SER A 37 -14.92 7.61 -2.15
N ASN A 38 -14.85 7.11 -3.38
CA ASN A 38 -15.99 6.47 -4.06
C ASN A 38 -16.06 4.96 -3.82
N VAL A 39 -14.94 4.29 -3.53
CA VAL A 39 -14.88 2.82 -3.44
C VAL A 39 -14.52 2.33 -2.02
N GLY A 40 -14.22 3.25 -1.14
CA GLY A 40 -13.74 2.95 0.21
C GLY A 40 -12.25 2.60 0.26
N LEU A 41 -11.78 2.42 1.48
CA LEU A 41 -10.44 1.94 1.80
C LEU A 41 -10.49 0.44 2.06
N GLY A 42 -9.41 -0.15 2.53
CA GLY A 42 -9.33 -1.59 2.81
C GLY A 42 -8.43 -1.86 4.00
N ILE A 43 -7.99 -3.11 4.14
CA ILE A 43 -7.21 -3.54 5.31
C ILE A 43 -5.84 -2.88 5.43
N VAL A 44 -5.29 -2.26 4.38
CA VAL A 44 -4.07 -1.44 4.51
C VAL A 44 -4.29 -0.34 5.54
N HIS A 45 -5.35 0.44 5.38
CA HIS A 45 -5.69 1.52 6.32
C HIS A 45 -6.13 0.98 7.67
N SER A 46 -6.94 -0.08 7.70
CA SER A 46 -7.36 -0.73 8.94
C SER A 46 -6.18 -1.21 9.78
N MET A 47 -5.13 -1.73 9.14
CA MET A 47 -3.90 -2.13 9.83
C MET A 47 -3.01 -0.94 10.19
N ALA A 48 -3.03 0.14 9.41
CA ALA A 48 -2.22 1.33 9.70
C ALA A 48 -2.76 2.16 10.88
N HIS A 49 -4.08 2.22 11.08
CA HIS A 49 -4.70 3.02 12.13
C HIS A 49 -4.23 2.66 13.55
N PRO A 50 -4.25 1.38 13.97
CA PRO A 50 -3.78 1.03 15.31
C PRO A 50 -2.27 1.23 15.49
N LEU A 51 -1.45 1.22 14.43
CA LEU A 51 -0.03 1.58 14.51
C LEU A 51 0.16 3.06 14.85
N GLY A 52 -0.67 3.92 14.26
CA GLY A 52 -0.69 5.34 14.64
C GLY A 52 -1.14 5.56 16.08
N ALA A 53 -2.18 4.84 16.50
CA ALA A 53 -2.75 4.98 17.85
C ALA A 53 -1.83 4.45 18.97
N LEU A 54 -1.14 3.33 18.74
CA LEU A 54 -0.34 2.66 19.77
C LEU A 54 1.13 3.10 19.79
N TYR A 55 1.70 3.38 18.61
CA TYR A 55 3.13 3.63 18.42
C TYR A 55 3.44 5.02 17.84
N ASP A 56 2.42 5.86 17.67
CA ASP A 56 2.57 7.19 17.05
C ASP A 56 3.23 7.14 15.66
N THR A 57 3.04 6.03 14.95
CA THR A 57 3.62 5.85 13.61
C THR A 57 2.94 6.79 12.62
N PRO A 58 3.69 7.59 11.85
CA PRO A 58 3.10 8.46 10.84
C PRO A 58 2.22 7.67 9.86
N HIS A 59 0.99 8.11 9.66
CA HIS A 59 -0.04 7.39 8.91
C HIS A 59 0.43 6.95 7.51
N GLY A 60 1.09 7.85 6.77
CA GLY A 60 1.60 7.54 5.44
C GLY A 60 2.71 6.49 5.44
N VAL A 61 3.57 6.50 6.48
CA VAL A 61 4.63 5.50 6.64
C VAL A 61 4.03 4.13 6.95
N ALA A 62 3.10 4.05 7.91
CA ALA A 62 2.42 2.80 8.25
C ALA A 62 1.73 2.18 7.03
N ASN A 63 0.96 2.98 6.27
CA ASN A 63 0.32 2.51 5.04
C ASN A 63 1.33 2.02 4.00
N ALA A 64 2.43 2.74 3.80
CA ALA A 64 3.43 2.39 2.79
C ALA A 64 4.20 1.10 3.12
N ILE A 65 4.46 0.81 4.40
CA ILE A 65 5.07 -0.45 4.85
C ILE A 65 4.13 -1.63 4.60
N ILE A 66 2.85 -1.47 4.95
CA ILE A 66 1.85 -2.54 4.89
C ILE A 66 1.41 -2.82 3.45
N LEU A 67 1.36 -1.81 2.60
CA LEU A 67 0.73 -1.87 1.27
C LEU A 67 1.23 -3.04 0.41
N PRO A 68 2.53 -3.30 0.20
CA PRO A 68 2.97 -4.38 -0.69
C PRO A 68 2.51 -5.76 -0.22
N THR A 69 2.55 -6.02 1.08
CA THR A 69 2.14 -7.29 1.69
C THR A 69 0.64 -7.53 1.55
N VAL A 70 -0.16 -6.50 1.78
CA VAL A 70 -1.62 -6.57 1.57
C VAL A 70 -1.98 -6.67 0.09
N MET A 71 -1.22 -6.04 -0.80
CA MET A 71 -1.40 -6.23 -2.24
C MET A 71 -1.20 -7.70 -2.63
N GLU A 72 -0.16 -8.38 -2.14
CA GLU A 72 0.02 -9.83 -2.37
C GLU A 72 -1.15 -10.64 -1.84
N TYR A 73 -1.58 -10.36 -0.62
CA TYR A 73 -2.72 -11.03 0.01
C TYR A 73 -4.00 -10.87 -0.81
N ASN A 74 -4.27 -9.66 -1.33
CA ASN A 74 -5.47 -9.35 -2.09
C ASN A 74 -5.42 -9.79 -3.56
N ALA A 75 -4.24 -10.06 -4.11
CA ALA A 75 -4.04 -10.32 -5.54
C ALA A 75 -5.00 -11.38 -6.12
N PRO A 76 -5.32 -12.51 -5.44
CA PRO A 76 -6.25 -13.50 -5.97
C PRO A 76 -7.68 -12.96 -6.18
N ALA A 77 -8.10 -11.95 -5.41
CA ALA A 77 -9.45 -11.41 -5.44
C ALA A 77 -9.63 -10.20 -6.38
N THR A 78 -8.59 -9.80 -7.12
CA THR A 78 -8.57 -8.53 -7.88
C THR A 78 -8.74 -8.68 -9.40
N GLY A 79 -8.98 -9.91 -9.89
CA GLY A 79 -9.06 -10.16 -11.33
C GLY A 79 -7.79 -9.73 -12.06
N ASP A 80 -7.94 -8.90 -13.08
CA ASP A 80 -6.86 -8.37 -13.92
C ASP A 80 -6.39 -6.96 -13.52
N LYS A 81 -6.93 -6.37 -12.44
CA LYS A 81 -6.66 -4.98 -12.06
C LYS A 81 -5.18 -4.70 -11.83
N TYR A 82 -4.41 -5.68 -11.38
CA TYR A 82 -2.98 -5.52 -11.15
C TYR A 82 -2.16 -5.33 -12.43
N LYS A 83 -2.68 -5.77 -13.57
CA LYS A 83 -2.10 -5.45 -14.88
C LYS A 83 -2.03 -3.94 -15.10
N TYR A 84 -3.14 -3.25 -14.82
CA TYR A 84 -3.21 -1.79 -14.95
C TYR A 84 -2.34 -1.07 -13.90
N ILE A 85 -2.23 -1.62 -12.70
CA ILE A 85 -1.31 -1.09 -11.68
C ILE A 85 0.13 -1.24 -12.14
N ALA A 86 0.53 -2.41 -12.64
CA ALA A 86 1.86 -2.64 -13.18
C ALA A 86 2.20 -1.65 -14.31
N GLN A 87 1.29 -1.47 -15.26
CA GLN A 87 1.43 -0.48 -16.35
C GLN A 87 1.59 0.94 -15.79
N ALA A 88 0.76 1.32 -14.81
CA ALA A 88 0.82 2.62 -14.16
C ALA A 88 2.14 2.85 -13.44
N MET A 89 2.74 1.80 -12.89
CA MET A 89 4.04 1.81 -12.23
C MET A 89 5.23 1.75 -13.23
N GLY A 90 4.95 1.68 -14.54
CA GLY A 90 5.98 1.70 -15.58
C GLY A 90 6.54 0.33 -15.96
N VAL A 91 5.89 -0.76 -15.56
CA VAL A 91 6.24 -2.11 -16.01
C VAL A 91 5.88 -2.25 -17.48
N GLU A 92 6.85 -2.65 -18.29
CA GLU A 92 6.69 -2.84 -19.74
C GLU A 92 6.15 -4.24 -20.05
N GLU A 93 5.63 -4.43 -21.27
CA GLU A 93 5.18 -5.73 -21.82
C GLU A 93 4.14 -6.50 -20.99
N THR A 94 3.37 -5.82 -20.15
CA THR A 94 2.34 -6.45 -19.30
C THR A 94 1.26 -7.20 -20.09
N GLU A 95 1.10 -6.88 -21.38
CA GLU A 95 0.19 -7.58 -22.30
C GLU A 95 0.61 -9.02 -22.58
N ASN A 96 1.91 -9.32 -22.46
CA ASN A 96 2.49 -10.63 -22.69
C ASN A 96 2.63 -11.46 -21.39
N MET A 97 2.33 -10.85 -20.25
CA MET A 97 2.44 -11.48 -18.94
C MET A 97 1.19 -12.32 -18.58
N THR A 98 1.43 -13.42 -17.93
CA THR A 98 0.38 -14.16 -17.22
C THR A 98 -0.16 -13.36 -16.05
N GLN A 99 -1.31 -13.76 -15.52
CA GLN A 99 -1.92 -13.10 -14.36
C GLN A 99 -1.01 -13.08 -13.13
N GLU A 100 -0.27 -14.15 -12.91
CA GLU A 100 0.68 -14.26 -11.81
C GLU A 100 1.87 -13.30 -12.00
N GLU A 101 2.41 -13.24 -13.21
CA GLU A 101 3.54 -12.37 -13.53
C GLU A 101 3.22 -10.89 -13.36
N TYR A 102 2.10 -10.40 -13.92
CA TYR A 102 1.78 -8.98 -13.77
C TYR A 102 1.35 -8.62 -12.33
N ARG A 103 0.75 -9.55 -11.58
CA ARG A 103 0.46 -9.35 -10.15
C ARG A 103 1.74 -9.18 -9.34
N LYS A 104 2.69 -10.08 -9.55
CA LYS A 104 4.00 -9.99 -8.93
C LYS A 104 4.73 -8.71 -9.33
N ALA A 105 4.75 -8.38 -10.62
CA ALA A 105 5.40 -7.18 -11.14
C ALA A 105 4.81 -5.89 -10.54
N ALA A 106 3.49 -5.81 -10.36
CA ALA A 106 2.84 -4.67 -9.71
C ALA A 106 3.31 -4.50 -8.26
N VAL A 107 3.33 -5.59 -7.49
CA VAL A 107 3.77 -5.57 -6.08
C VAL A 107 5.25 -5.21 -5.97
N ASP A 108 6.10 -5.81 -6.81
CA ASP A 108 7.54 -5.52 -6.83
C ASP A 108 7.83 -4.06 -7.20
N ALA A 109 7.07 -3.49 -8.12
CA ALA A 109 7.20 -2.07 -8.49
C ALA A 109 6.83 -1.15 -7.31
N VAL A 110 5.80 -1.48 -6.54
CA VAL A 110 5.42 -0.73 -5.32
C VAL A 110 6.49 -0.88 -4.24
N ARG A 111 7.00 -2.09 -3.99
CA ARG A 111 8.12 -2.31 -3.06
C ARG A 111 9.35 -1.49 -3.44
N LYS A 112 9.69 -1.53 -4.72
CA LYS A 112 10.82 -0.74 -5.21
C LYS A 112 10.62 0.75 -5.00
N LEU A 113 9.43 1.28 -5.28
CA LEU A 113 9.14 2.69 -5.03
C LEU A 113 9.31 3.03 -3.55
N SER A 114 8.78 2.21 -2.64
CA SER A 114 8.93 2.41 -1.19
C SER A 114 10.41 2.45 -0.78
N GLN A 115 11.24 1.54 -1.30
CA GLN A 115 12.68 1.53 -1.07
C GLN A 115 13.37 2.79 -1.62
N ASP A 116 13.03 3.19 -2.85
CA ASP A 116 13.62 4.35 -3.52
C ASP A 116 13.35 5.68 -2.77
N VAL A 117 12.26 5.75 -2.00
CA VAL A 117 11.89 6.93 -1.21
C VAL A 117 12.18 6.78 0.29
N GLY A 118 12.85 5.70 0.69
CA GLY A 118 13.32 5.50 2.06
C GLY A 118 12.25 5.04 3.06
N ILE A 119 11.17 4.42 2.61
CA ILE A 119 10.20 3.78 3.51
C ILE A 119 10.83 2.51 4.11
N PRO A 120 10.69 2.27 5.44
CA PRO A 120 11.12 1.02 6.06
C PRO A 120 10.46 -0.20 5.40
N ALA A 121 11.20 -1.30 5.30
CA ALA A 121 10.71 -2.51 4.62
C ALA A 121 9.75 -3.34 5.49
N ASP A 122 9.82 -3.17 6.81
CA ASP A 122 9.10 -3.99 7.80
C ASP A 122 8.72 -3.17 9.05
N LEU A 123 8.08 -3.82 10.00
CA LEU A 123 7.59 -3.24 11.26
C LEU A 123 8.43 -3.62 12.49
N LYS A 124 9.58 -4.29 12.32
CA LYS A 124 10.40 -4.84 13.42
C LYS A 124 10.81 -3.82 14.47
N GLU A 125 11.13 -2.61 14.04
CA GLU A 125 11.54 -1.53 14.94
C GLU A 125 10.34 -0.77 15.53
N ILE A 126 9.10 -1.10 15.11
CA ILE A 126 7.89 -0.38 15.48
C ILE A 126 7.01 -1.25 16.38
N VAL A 127 6.71 -2.49 15.94
CA VAL A 127 5.71 -3.36 16.54
C VAL A 127 6.36 -4.36 17.50
N LYS A 128 5.76 -4.50 18.69
CA LYS A 128 6.12 -5.55 19.64
C LYS A 128 5.31 -6.81 19.34
N PRO A 129 5.93 -8.01 19.39
CA PRO A 129 5.23 -9.27 19.13
C PRO A 129 3.99 -9.51 19.99
N GLU A 130 4.03 -9.08 21.24
CA GLU A 130 2.92 -9.21 22.19
C GLU A 130 1.69 -8.39 21.85
N ASP A 131 1.83 -7.34 21.02
CA ASP A 131 0.73 -6.45 20.64
C ASP A 131 0.01 -6.90 19.36
N VAL A 132 0.54 -7.91 18.63
CA VAL A 132 0.01 -8.34 17.33
C VAL A 132 -1.47 -8.73 17.40
N ASP A 133 -1.89 -9.45 18.40
CA ASP A 133 -3.28 -9.90 18.53
C ASP A 133 -4.22 -8.70 18.78
N PHE A 134 -3.80 -7.73 19.59
CA PHE A 134 -4.54 -6.47 19.77
C PHE A 134 -4.63 -5.66 18.48
N LEU A 135 -3.51 -5.51 17.76
CA LEU A 135 -3.47 -4.80 16.47
C LEU A 135 -4.38 -5.47 15.44
N ALA A 136 -4.36 -6.80 15.38
CA ALA A 136 -5.18 -7.56 14.45
C ALA A 136 -6.68 -7.43 14.75
N GLN A 137 -7.08 -7.49 16.02
CA GLN A 137 -8.46 -7.27 16.42
C GLN A 137 -8.90 -5.83 16.11
N SER A 138 -8.08 -4.84 16.44
CA SER A 138 -8.38 -3.43 16.17
C SER A 138 -8.54 -3.16 14.67
N ALA A 139 -7.68 -3.76 13.83
CA ALA A 139 -7.77 -3.66 12.38
C ALA A 139 -9.01 -4.37 11.82
N PHE A 140 -9.41 -5.50 12.42
CA PHE A 140 -10.62 -6.22 12.03
C PHE A 140 -11.90 -5.42 12.31
N ASP A 141 -11.95 -4.71 13.42
CA ASP A 141 -13.10 -3.89 13.85
C ASP A 141 -13.13 -2.52 13.15
N ASP A 142 -12.09 -2.16 12.41
CA ASP A 142 -11.97 -0.86 11.75
C ASP A 142 -12.97 -0.69 10.60
N ALA A 143 -13.52 0.53 10.48
CA ALA A 143 -14.52 0.89 9.50
C ALA A 143 -14.04 0.81 8.04
N CYS A 144 -12.74 0.82 7.78
CA CYS A 144 -12.17 0.71 6.44
C CYS A 144 -12.13 -0.73 5.92
N ARG A 145 -12.14 -1.73 6.81
CA ARG A 145 -12.01 -3.16 6.45
C ARG A 145 -13.04 -3.64 5.42
N PRO A 146 -14.33 -3.28 5.51
CA PRO A 146 -15.34 -3.77 4.56
C PRO A 146 -15.06 -3.40 3.09
N GLY A 147 -14.25 -2.38 2.84
CA GLY A 147 -13.82 -2.00 1.48
C GLY A 147 -12.74 -2.90 0.88
N ASN A 148 -12.20 -3.87 1.63
CA ASN A 148 -11.18 -4.77 1.12
C ASN A 148 -11.74 -5.73 0.07
N PRO A 149 -11.05 -6.00 -1.06
CA PRO A 149 -11.55 -6.87 -2.12
C PRO A 149 -11.62 -8.35 -1.72
N ARG A 150 -10.95 -8.75 -0.66
CA ARG A 150 -10.95 -10.09 -0.09
C ARG A 150 -11.46 -10.03 1.35
N GLU A 151 -12.37 -10.93 1.70
CA GLU A 151 -12.76 -11.11 3.10
C GLU A 151 -11.55 -11.52 3.95
N THR A 152 -11.51 -11.01 5.18
CA THR A 152 -10.41 -11.23 6.11
C THR A 152 -10.94 -11.64 7.48
N SER A 153 -10.16 -12.46 8.17
CA SER A 153 -10.33 -12.81 9.57
C SER A 153 -9.27 -12.13 10.43
N VAL A 154 -9.51 -12.07 11.75
CA VAL A 154 -8.52 -11.58 12.72
C VAL A 154 -7.21 -12.38 12.61
N ALA A 155 -7.31 -13.71 12.45
CA ALA A 155 -6.14 -14.58 12.32
C ALA A 155 -5.30 -14.24 11.08
N GLU A 156 -5.93 -14.01 9.92
CA GLU A 156 -5.21 -13.63 8.70
C GLU A 156 -4.55 -12.25 8.84
N ILE A 157 -5.22 -11.29 9.49
CA ILE A 157 -4.61 -9.97 9.77
C ILE A 157 -3.41 -10.12 10.70
N ALA A 158 -3.51 -10.97 11.73
CA ALA A 158 -2.38 -11.26 12.61
C ALA A 158 -1.19 -11.88 11.86
N GLU A 159 -1.44 -12.80 10.92
CA GLU A 159 -0.40 -13.36 10.06
C GLU A 159 0.25 -12.30 9.15
N LEU A 160 -0.54 -11.37 8.61
CA LEU A 160 -0.01 -10.26 7.83
C LEU A 160 0.93 -9.37 8.67
N TYR A 161 0.56 -9.04 9.92
CA TYR A 161 1.46 -8.32 10.81
C TYR A 161 2.74 -9.12 11.10
N ARG A 162 2.63 -10.42 11.43
CA ARG A 162 3.79 -11.28 11.70
C ARG A 162 4.72 -11.39 10.50
N SER A 163 4.17 -11.40 9.27
CA SER A 163 5.00 -11.44 8.05
C SER A 163 5.79 -10.15 7.81
N LEU A 164 5.45 -9.07 8.47
CA LEU A 164 6.14 -7.78 8.44
C LEU A 164 7.12 -7.60 9.61
N MET A 165 7.26 -8.61 10.46
CA MET A 165 8.18 -8.65 11.61
C MET A 165 9.34 -9.61 11.34
#